data_e97fd0c7eb773f5f226125f576d51574
#
_entry.id   e97fd0c7eb773f5f226125f576d51574
#
_cell.length_a   1.000
_cell.length_b   1.000
_cell.length_c   1.000
_cell.angle_alpha   90.00
_cell.angle_beta   90.00
_cell.angle_gamma   90.00
#
_symmetry.space_group_name_H-M   'P 1'
#
loop_
_entity.id
_entity.type
_entity.pdbx_description
1 polymer ?
#
loop_
_entity_poly.entity_id
_entity_poly.type
_entity_poly.pdbx_seq_one_letter_code
_entity_poly.pdbx_strand_id
1 'polypeptide(L)'
;IGTNTDGKLDALGYQATGGAFIYRRSIAKDVFGTDDPAEISKVIGGGSGNFDKFWEAADKLAAKGDAIVSGDGDVWHAVENSSDKGWLTDDGKLQIDPKREAFLDISKDLTDKGYSNGTQDWQDAWFADMKGEGSKPVFGFFGPAWLINYTIAANCGGKKPGEGTYGDWAVCDSPVGFFWGGTWILANSQMAKDKKDSVKDLISWITLETDENSLQYKWANGTLNGEGGTKDAVASGTVMGKSDGSMDFLGGQNMFDYFVPANKYANGKNLTQYDESINQIWRDQVRSYAAGEKSRDEAIKAFKQTVNDNLGIESAD
;
A
#
# COMPACT_ATOMS: atom_id res chain seq x y z
N ILE A 1 15.25 -2.33 4.95
CA ILE A 1 14.77 -3.65 4.51
C ILE A 1 15.95 -4.46 3.99
N GLY A 2 16.31 -5.04 3.16
CA GLY A 2 17.47 -5.73 2.58
C GLY A 2 18.72 -6.02 3.46
N THR A 3 18.74 -5.57 4.71
CA THR A 3 19.83 -5.79 5.68
C THR A 3 19.34 -6.70 6.79
N ASN A 4 20.10 -7.74 7.09
CA ASN A 4 19.75 -8.70 8.15
C ASN A 4 20.06 -8.16 9.55
N THR A 5 19.75 -8.93 10.60
CA THR A 5 19.96 -8.59 12.01
C THR A 5 21.43 -8.36 12.39
N ASP A 6 22.36 -8.95 11.64
CA ASP A 6 23.79 -8.78 11.84
C ASP A 6 24.34 -7.53 11.13
N GLY A 7 23.48 -6.74 10.51
CA GLY A 7 23.84 -5.53 9.76
C GLY A 7 24.42 -5.81 8.36
N LYS A 8 24.34 -7.04 7.88
CA LYS A 8 24.84 -7.44 6.57
C LYS A 8 23.78 -7.22 5.49
N LEU A 9 24.17 -6.64 4.36
CA LEU A 9 23.32 -6.45 3.20
C LEU A 9 23.17 -7.77 2.45
N ASP A 10 21.97 -8.34 2.44
CA ASP A 10 21.65 -9.61 1.79
C ASP A 10 20.81 -9.45 0.52
N ALA A 11 20.11 -8.31 0.37
CA ALA A 11 19.25 -8.03 -0.79
C ALA A 11 19.28 -6.57 -1.19
N LEU A 12 19.11 -6.29 -2.48
CA LEU A 12 18.89 -4.96 -3.04
C LEU A 12 17.53 -4.88 -3.70
N GLY A 13 16.76 -3.83 -3.39
CA GLY A 13 15.50 -3.56 -4.06
C GLY A 13 15.70 -2.73 -5.33
N TYR A 14 14.86 -2.95 -6.34
CA TYR A 14 14.79 -2.07 -7.49
C TYR A 14 13.50 -1.24 -7.54
N GLN A 15 12.50 -1.58 -6.75
CA GLN A 15 11.21 -0.93 -6.70
C GLN A 15 11.04 -0.17 -5.40
N ALA A 16 10.59 1.08 -5.46
CA ALA A 16 10.18 1.84 -4.30
C ALA A 16 8.71 1.59 -3.99
N THR A 17 8.36 1.49 -2.71
CA THR A 17 7.02 1.08 -2.26
C THR A 17 6.42 1.95 -1.17
N GLY A 18 6.93 3.18 -1.00
CA GLY A 18 6.25 4.18 -0.18
C GLY A 18 4.82 4.37 -0.67
N GLY A 19 3.86 4.44 0.26
CA GLY A 19 2.44 4.48 -0.04
C GLY A 19 1.86 5.89 -0.04
N ALA A 20 0.80 6.06 -0.84
CA ALA A 20 0.00 7.27 -0.94
C ALA A 20 -1.49 6.92 -0.99
N PHE A 21 -2.38 7.90 -1.08
CA PHE A 21 -3.80 7.68 -1.30
C PHE A 21 -4.14 7.98 -2.75
N ILE A 22 -4.69 7.00 -3.45
CA ILE A 22 -5.05 7.06 -4.88
C ILE A 22 -6.56 7.21 -4.93
N TYR A 23 -7.06 8.32 -5.51
CA TYR A 23 -8.47 8.66 -5.40
C TYR A 23 -9.11 9.03 -6.73
N ARG A 24 -10.44 8.95 -6.77
CA ARG A 24 -11.30 9.33 -7.91
C ARG A 24 -11.53 10.83 -7.94
N ARG A 25 -11.08 11.50 -9.01
CA ARG A 25 -11.23 12.95 -9.22
C ARG A 25 -12.69 13.38 -9.29
N SER A 26 -13.52 12.62 -10.01
CA SER A 26 -14.94 12.92 -10.17
C SER A 26 -15.69 12.93 -8.83
N ILE A 27 -15.41 11.95 -7.96
CA ILE A 27 -15.98 11.87 -6.60
C ILE A 27 -15.45 13.02 -5.74
N ALA A 28 -14.14 13.30 -5.79
CA ALA A 28 -13.53 14.41 -5.06
C ALA A 28 -14.24 15.74 -5.40
N LYS A 29 -14.46 15.98 -6.68
CA LYS A 29 -15.10 17.22 -7.16
C LYS A 29 -16.55 17.34 -6.75
N ASP A 30 -17.32 16.23 -6.79
CA ASP A 30 -18.72 16.22 -6.35
C ASP A 30 -18.86 16.44 -4.83
N VAL A 31 -18.03 15.79 -4.02
CA VAL A 31 -18.17 15.80 -2.55
C VAL A 31 -17.45 16.97 -1.90
N PHE A 32 -16.25 17.33 -2.37
CA PHE A 32 -15.39 18.32 -1.74
C PHE A 32 -15.25 19.63 -2.57
N GLY A 33 -15.80 19.68 -3.79
CA GLY A 33 -15.77 20.84 -4.67
C GLY A 33 -14.42 21.04 -5.39
N THR A 34 -13.47 20.15 -5.21
CA THR A 34 -12.14 20.19 -5.83
C THR A 34 -11.64 18.78 -6.11
N ASP A 35 -10.81 18.64 -7.15
CA ASP A 35 -10.07 17.43 -7.47
C ASP A 35 -8.53 17.67 -7.44
N ASP A 36 -8.11 18.83 -6.93
CA ASP A 36 -6.70 19.17 -6.78
C ASP A 36 -6.02 18.28 -5.73
N PRO A 37 -4.90 17.60 -6.05
CA PRO A 37 -4.25 16.69 -5.14
C PRO A 37 -3.77 17.30 -3.82
N ALA A 38 -3.29 18.55 -3.84
CA ALA A 38 -2.83 19.22 -2.62
C ALA A 38 -4.00 19.60 -1.70
N GLU A 39 -5.15 19.97 -2.27
CA GLU A 39 -6.35 20.25 -1.49
C GLU A 39 -6.98 18.96 -0.94
N ILE A 40 -7.06 17.89 -1.74
CA ILE A 40 -7.54 16.57 -1.25
C ILE A 40 -6.64 16.00 -0.16
N SER A 41 -5.32 16.16 -0.29
CA SER A 41 -4.39 15.82 0.80
C SER A 41 -4.78 16.50 2.12
N LYS A 42 -5.12 17.79 2.10
CA LYS A 42 -5.58 18.51 3.29
C LYS A 42 -6.94 18.01 3.80
N VAL A 43 -7.86 17.68 2.90
CA VAL A 43 -9.19 17.15 3.23
C VAL A 43 -9.10 15.84 3.99
N ILE A 44 -8.24 14.92 3.55
CA ILE A 44 -8.08 13.61 4.20
C ILE A 44 -7.01 13.59 5.29
N GLY A 45 -6.36 14.73 5.57
CA GLY A 45 -5.32 14.82 6.59
C GLY A 45 -3.97 14.24 6.18
N GLY A 46 -3.59 14.38 4.90
CA GLY A 46 -2.31 13.89 4.39
C GLY A 46 -1.12 14.33 5.22
N GLY A 47 -0.29 13.38 5.66
CA GLY A 47 0.88 13.61 6.49
C GLY A 47 0.62 13.97 7.95
N SER A 48 -0.64 13.96 8.44
CA SER A 48 -0.99 14.30 9.83
C SER A 48 -0.55 13.28 10.86
N GLY A 49 -0.29 12.04 10.45
CA GLY A 49 0.07 10.94 11.33
C GLY A 49 -1.11 10.25 12.02
N ASN A 50 -2.35 10.63 11.68
CA ASN A 50 -3.59 10.01 12.18
C ASN A 50 -4.68 10.02 11.11
N PHE A 51 -5.80 9.34 11.39
CA PHE A 51 -6.93 9.22 10.47
C PHE A 51 -8.11 10.15 10.79
N ASP A 52 -7.96 11.14 11.68
CA ASP A 52 -9.10 11.96 12.13
C ASP A 52 -9.83 12.64 10.96
N LYS A 53 -9.10 13.39 10.13
CA LYS A 53 -9.68 14.04 8.96
C LYS A 53 -10.14 13.05 7.87
N PHE A 54 -9.51 11.89 7.81
CA PHE A 54 -9.94 10.83 6.90
C PHE A 54 -11.35 10.35 7.24
N TRP A 55 -11.66 10.20 8.51
CA TRP A 55 -13.01 9.84 8.95
C TRP A 55 -14.01 10.96 8.78
N GLU A 56 -13.61 12.23 8.97
CA GLU A 56 -14.46 13.37 8.62
C GLU A 56 -14.79 13.42 7.11
N ALA A 57 -13.85 13.02 6.26
CA ALA A 57 -14.08 12.88 4.83
C ALA A 57 -15.00 11.70 4.51
N ALA A 58 -14.86 10.57 5.24
CA ALA A 58 -15.73 9.41 5.11
C ALA A 58 -17.20 9.74 5.43
N ASP A 59 -17.46 10.54 6.46
CA ASP A 59 -18.81 11.02 6.77
C ASP A 59 -19.45 11.78 5.60
N LYS A 60 -18.67 12.65 4.96
CA LYS A 60 -19.17 13.44 3.82
C LYS A 60 -19.45 12.57 2.58
N LEU A 61 -18.57 11.60 2.32
CA LEU A 61 -18.74 10.63 1.23
C LEU A 61 -19.96 9.74 1.49
N ALA A 62 -20.11 9.20 2.69
CA ALA A 62 -21.25 8.36 3.04
C ALA A 62 -22.58 9.12 2.95
N ALA A 63 -22.61 10.42 3.29
CA ALA A 63 -23.79 11.27 3.13
C ALA A 63 -24.22 11.44 1.65
N LYS A 64 -23.31 11.22 0.70
CA LYS A 64 -23.56 11.20 -0.76
C LYS A 64 -23.84 9.79 -1.29
N GLY A 65 -23.66 8.76 -0.50
CA GLY A 65 -23.80 7.35 -0.88
C GLY A 65 -22.53 6.72 -1.40
N ASP A 66 -21.39 7.38 -1.24
CA ASP A 66 -20.07 6.92 -1.67
C ASP A 66 -19.34 6.22 -0.50
N ALA A 67 -18.44 5.31 -0.83
CA ALA A 67 -17.52 4.68 0.12
C ALA A 67 -16.14 5.35 0.06
N ILE A 68 -15.49 5.53 1.21
CA ILE A 68 -14.16 6.13 1.22
C ILE A 68 -13.08 5.15 0.75
N VAL A 69 -13.24 3.86 1.04
CA VAL A 69 -12.39 2.74 0.57
C VAL A 69 -13.26 1.56 0.15
N SER A 70 -12.66 0.61 -0.55
CA SER A 70 -13.35 -0.61 -1.00
C SER A 70 -13.60 -1.59 0.15
N GLY A 71 -12.60 -1.82 0.98
CA GLY A 71 -12.69 -2.70 2.13
C GLY A 71 -11.68 -2.39 3.23
N ASP A 72 -11.69 -3.20 4.27
CA ASP A 72 -10.77 -3.07 5.41
C ASP A 72 -9.29 -3.26 5.02
N GLY A 73 -9.02 -4.11 4.03
CA GLY A 73 -7.68 -4.37 3.53
C GLY A 73 -6.97 -3.13 3.02
N ASP A 74 -7.71 -2.20 2.37
CA ASP A 74 -7.13 -0.96 1.88
C ASP A 74 -6.52 -0.12 3.03
N VAL A 75 -7.20 -0.05 4.17
CA VAL A 75 -6.70 0.69 5.35
C VAL A 75 -5.66 -0.12 6.12
N TRP A 76 -5.77 -1.45 6.12
CA TRP A 76 -4.86 -2.32 6.85
C TRP A 76 -3.39 -2.09 6.50
N HIS A 77 -3.05 -2.00 5.21
CA HIS A 77 -1.66 -1.80 4.79
C HIS A 77 -1.06 -0.50 5.34
N ALA A 78 -1.87 0.56 5.46
CA ALA A 78 -1.44 1.81 6.07
C ALA A 78 -1.28 1.67 7.59
N VAL A 79 -2.18 0.97 8.27
CA VAL A 79 -2.12 0.72 9.72
C VAL A 79 -0.94 -0.17 10.08
N GLU A 80 -0.80 -1.31 9.40
CA GLU A 80 0.27 -2.29 9.62
C GLU A 80 1.64 -1.63 9.59
N ASN A 81 1.92 -0.92 8.51
CA ASN A 81 3.25 -0.38 8.22
C ASN A 81 3.51 1.02 8.80
N SER A 82 2.50 1.66 9.40
CA SER A 82 2.66 2.85 10.23
C SER A 82 2.76 2.56 11.73
N SER A 83 2.63 1.29 12.13
CA SER A 83 2.73 0.86 13.52
C SER A 83 4.13 1.05 14.08
N ASP A 84 4.22 1.41 15.36
CA ASP A 84 5.49 1.72 16.01
C ASP A 84 6.28 0.46 16.39
N LYS A 85 5.55 -0.66 16.62
CA LYS A 85 6.10 -1.97 16.98
C LYS A 85 5.66 -3.03 15.97
N GLY A 86 6.52 -4.04 15.79
CA GLY A 86 6.18 -5.27 15.06
C GLY A 86 5.30 -6.22 15.88
N TRP A 87 4.97 -7.37 15.28
CA TRP A 87 4.20 -8.41 15.98
C TRP A 87 4.98 -9.09 17.10
N LEU A 88 6.30 -9.09 17.03
CA LEU A 88 7.13 -9.75 18.03
C LEU A 88 7.93 -8.75 18.85
N THR A 89 8.07 -9.05 20.12
CA THR A 89 9.03 -8.42 21.03
C THR A 89 10.45 -8.89 20.71
N ASP A 90 11.46 -8.27 21.27
CA ASP A 90 12.87 -8.66 21.08
C ASP A 90 13.17 -10.10 21.58
N ASP A 91 12.40 -10.60 22.54
CA ASP A 91 12.48 -11.98 23.04
C ASP A 91 11.53 -12.95 22.29
N GLY A 92 10.95 -12.52 21.17
CA GLY A 92 10.19 -13.36 20.25
C GLY A 92 8.76 -13.68 20.67
N LYS A 93 8.20 -12.95 21.63
CA LYS A 93 6.79 -13.11 22.05
C LYS A 93 5.85 -12.23 21.26
N LEU A 94 4.63 -12.70 21.09
CA LEU A 94 3.58 -11.94 20.42
C LEU A 94 3.19 -10.70 21.22
N GLN A 95 3.18 -9.55 20.55
CA GLN A 95 2.63 -8.28 21.06
C GLN A 95 1.69 -7.66 20.02
N ILE A 96 0.75 -6.86 20.48
CA ILE A 96 -0.14 -6.09 19.61
C ILE A 96 0.18 -4.61 19.78
N ASP A 97 0.62 -3.98 18.70
CA ASP A 97 0.81 -2.52 18.67
C ASP A 97 -0.56 -1.82 18.83
N PRO A 98 -0.68 -0.73 19.60
CA PRO A 98 -1.96 -0.03 19.80
C PRO A 98 -2.62 0.42 18.48
N LYS A 99 -1.86 0.77 17.44
CA LYS A 99 -2.44 1.13 16.13
C LYS A 99 -3.03 -0.09 15.43
N ARG A 100 -2.37 -1.25 15.53
CA ARG A 100 -2.91 -2.52 15.00
C ARG A 100 -4.13 -2.96 15.80
N GLU A 101 -4.14 -2.76 17.11
CA GLU A 101 -5.31 -3.07 17.93
C GLU A 101 -6.50 -2.15 17.60
N ALA A 102 -6.26 -0.86 17.36
CA ALA A 102 -7.28 0.09 16.93
C ALA A 102 -7.91 -0.27 15.57
N PHE A 103 -7.26 -1.12 14.77
CA PHE A 103 -7.82 -1.59 13.51
C PHE A 103 -9.10 -2.43 13.68
N LEU A 104 -9.32 -3.03 14.86
CA LEU A 104 -10.63 -3.64 15.21
C LEU A 104 -11.76 -2.61 15.08
N ASP A 105 -11.59 -1.45 15.71
CA ASP A 105 -12.61 -0.40 15.71
C ASP A 105 -12.73 0.27 14.33
N ILE A 106 -11.60 0.44 13.61
CA ILE A 106 -11.59 0.92 12.23
C ILE A 106 -12.43 0.01 11.33
N SER A 107 -12.17 -1.30 11.35
CA SER A 107 -12.89 -2.26 10.51
C SER A 107 -14.38 -2.31 10.85
N LYS A 108 -14.72 -2.22 12.14
CA LYS A 108 -16.10 -2.14 12.59
C LYS A 108 -16.79 -0.87 12.12
N ASP A 109 -16.15 0.29 12.23
CA ASP A 109 -16.67 1.56 11.76
C ASP A 109 -16.88 1.57 10.23
N LEU A 110 -15.95 1.00 9.45
CA LEU A 110 -16.10 0.84 8.01
C LEU A 110 -17.40 0.09 7.65
N THR A 111 -17.75 -0.93 8.46
CA THR A 111 -18.96 -1.74 8.28
C THR A 111 -20.20 -1.00 8.77
N ASP A 112 -20.22 -0.59 10.04
CA ASP A 112 -21.40 -0.06 10.72
C ASP A 112 -21.86 1.30 10.15
N LYS A 113 -20.90 2.14 9.74
CA LYS A 113 -21.16 3.47 9.18
C LYS A 113 -21.29 3.45 7.65
N GLY A 114 -21.06 2.29 7.04
CA GLY A 114 -21.15 2.13 5.59
C GLY A 114 -20.08 2.88 4.81
N TYR A 115 -18.89 3.04 5.37
CA TYR A 115 -17.75 3.72 4.75
C TYR A 115 -17.02 2.90 3.71
N SER A 116 -17.35 1.62 3.56
CA SER A 116 -16.76 0.73 2.56
C SER A 116 -17.83 -0.14 1.90
N ASN A 117 -17.44 -0.85 0.84
CA ASN A 117 -18.24 -1.91 0.22
C ASN A 117 -18.05 -3.28 0.89
N GLY A 118 -17.18 -3.38 1.90
CA GLY A 118 -16.89 -4.61 2.62
C GLY A 118 -16.16 -5.65 1.78
N THR A 119 -15.43 -5.24 0.76
CA THR A 119 -14.68 -6.13 -0.11
C THR A 119 -13.42 -6.66 0.57
N GLN A 120 -12.87 -7.73 0.03
CA GLN A 120 -11.53 -8.20 0.36
C GLN A 120 -10.59 -7.89 -0.79
N ASP A 121 -9.41 -7.37 -0.48
CA ASP A 121 -8.35 -7.13 -1.44
C ASP A 121 -8.03 -8.40 -2.26
N TRP A 122 -7.71 -8.22 -3.54
CA TRP A 122 -7.40 -9.29 -4.52
C TRP A 122 -8.59 -10.19 -4.90
N GLN A 123 -9.83 -9.80 -4.57
CA GLN A 123 -11.04 -10.50 -4.99
C GLN A 123 -11.79 -9.72 -6.08
N ASP A 124 -12.65 -10.41 -6.83
CA ASP A 124 -13.40 -9.82 -7.94
C ASP A 124 -14.19 -8.57 -7.54
N ALA A 125 -14.78 -8.54 -6.35
CA ALA A 125 -15.54 -7.39 -5.85
C ALA A 125 -14.65 -6.16 -5.64
N TRP A 126 -13.41 -6.33 -5.19
CA TRP A 126 -12.43 -5.26 -5.05
C TRP A 126 -12.02 -4.68 -6.42
N PHE A 127 -11.84 -5.55 -7.42
CA PHE A 127 -11.58 -5.11 -8.79
C PHE A 127 -12.79 -4.43 -9.44
N ALA A 128 -14.02 -4.87 -9.11
CA ALA A 128 -15.25 -4.22 -9.58
C ALA A 128 -15.38 -2.79 -9.05
N ASP A 129 -14.93 -2.52 -7.80
CA ASP A 129 -14.88 -1.17 -7.24
C ASP A 129 -13.91 -0.25 -8.00
N MET A 130 -12.75 -0.76 -8.43
CA MET A 130 -11.81 -0.01 -9.28
C MET A 130 -12.43 0.36 -10.63
N LYS A 131 -13.25 -0.51 -11.16
CA LYS A 131 -13.98 -0.31 -12.42
C LYS A 131 -15.18 0.65 -12.28
N GLY A 132 -15.60 0.92 -11.04
CA GLY A 132 -16.81 1.70 -10.76
C GLY A 132 -18.12 0.89 -10.88
N GLU A 133 -18.05 -0.43 -10.79
CA GLU A 133 -19.17 -1.37 -10.87
C GLU A 133 -19.54 -1.98 -9.50
N GLY A 134 -18.93 -1.50 -8.40
CA GLY A 134 -19.26 -1.95 -7.04
C GLY A 134 -20.63 -1.48 -6.56
N SER A 135 -20.99 -1.88 -5.34
CA SER A 135 -22.29 -1.54 -4.73
C SER A 135 -22.45 -0.04 -4.43
N LYS A 136 -21.36 0.64 -4.13
CA LYS A 136 -21.25 2.11 -4.01
C LYS A 136 -20.04 2.57 -4.81
N PRO A 137 -20.03 3.81 -5.33
CA PRO A 137 -18.78 4.40 -5.82
C PRO A 137 -17.73 4.45 -4.72
N VAL A 138 -16.51 4.05 -5.04
CA VAL A 138 -15.39 4.05 -4.10
C VAL A 138 -14.49 5.24 -4.37
N PHE A 139 -14.22 6.04 -3.32
CA PHE A 139 -13.40 7.24 -3.43
C PHE A 139 -11.95 6.92 -3.69
N GLY A 140 -11.34 5.95 -2.98
CA GLY A 140 -9.94 5.65 -3.21
C GLY A 140 -9.38 4.41 -2.52
N PHE A 141 -8.08 4.23 -2.72
CA PHE A 141 -7.30 3.08 -2.27
C PHE A 141 -5.97 3.53 -1.69
N PHE A 142 -5.51 2.91 -0.62
CA PHE A 142 -4.15 3.09 -0.13
C PHE A 142 -3.19 2.18 -0.90
N GLY A 143 -2.10 2.73 -1.42
CA GLY A 143 -1.12 1.91 -2.09
C GLY A 143 0.10 2.64 -2.64
N PRO A 144 1.14 1.91 -3.03
CA PRO A 144 2.30 2.44 -3.72
C PRO A 144 2.05 2.59 -5.24
N ALA A 145 3.04 3.10 -5.97
CA ALA A 145 2.93 3.33 -7.41
C ALA A 145 2.55 2.07 -8.21
N TRP A 146 3.03 0.89 -7.82
CA TRP A 146 2.70 -0.36 -8.50
C TRP A 146 1.21 -0.69 -8.43
N LEU A 147 0.48 -0.27 -7.38
CA LEU A 147 -0.97 -0.48 -7.30
C LEU A 147 -1.70 0.25 -8.43
N ILE A 148 -1.21 1.43 -8.84
CA ILE A 148 -1.76 2.17 -9.98
C ILE A 148 -1.62 1.34 -11.24
N ASN A 149 -0.38 0.97 -11.57
CA ASN A 149 -0.06 0.42 -12.88
C ASN A 149 -0.56 -1.02 -13.08
N TYR A 150 -0.32 -1.87 -12.07
CA TYR A 150 -0.54 -3.32 -12.22
C TYR A 150 -1.90 -3.77 -11.69
N THR A 151 -2.62 -2.89 -11.00
CA THR A 151 -3.89 -3.25 -10.37
C THR A 151 -5.02 -2.33 -10.79
N ILE A 152 -4.99 -1.05 -10.40
CA ILE A 152 -6.12 -0.14 -10.68
C ILE A 152 -6.25 0.10 -12.19
N ALA A 153 -5.18 0.45 -12.89
CA ALA A 153 -5.23 0.67 -14.34
C ALA A 153 -5.59 -0.59 -15.13
N ALA A 154 -5.19 -1.77 -14.65
CA ALA A 154 -5.56 -3.05 -15.26
C ALA A 154 -7.05 -3.38 -15.09
N ASN A 155 -7.69 -2.87 -14.04
CA ASN A 155 -9.07 -3.19 -13.66
C ASN A 155 -10.04 -1.99 -13.78
N CYS A 156 -9.62 -0.85 -14.31
CA CYS A 156 -10.44 0.36 -14.41
C CYS A 156 -11.53 0.32 -15.50
N GLY A 157 -11.58 -0.75 -16.30
CA GLY A 157 -12.59 -0.92 -17.35
C GLY A 157 -12.31 -0.14 -18.63
N GLY A 158 -11.15 0.47 -18.79
CA GLY A 158 -10.79 1.25 -19.98
C GLY A 158 -9.28 1.30 -20.24
N LYS A 159 -8.90 1.90 -21.38
CA LYS A 159 -7.49 2.07 -21.79
C LYS A 159 -7.15 3.52 -22.15
N LYS A 160 -8.13 4.39 -22.15
CA LYS A 160 -7.98 5.83 -22.46
C LYS A 160 -8.99 6.65 -21.68
N PRO A 161 -8.77 7.97 -21.53
CA PRO A 161 -9.71 8.85 -20.83
C PRO A 161 -11.14 8.73 -21.34
N GLY A 162 -12.08 8.59 -20.40
CA GLY A 162 -13.51 8.44 -20.68
C GLY A 162 -14.00 7.00 -20.85
N GLU A 163 -13.11 6.00 -20.79
CA GLU A 163 -13.50 4.58 -20.76
C GLU A 163 -13.39 4.07 -19.32
N GLY A 164 -14.44 3.48 -18.79
CA GLY A 164 -14.50 3.04 -17.39
C GLY A 164 -14.12 4.16 -16.43
N THR A 165 -13.14 3.90 -15.57
CA THR A 165 -12.59 4.91 -14.66
C THR A 165 -11.22 5.45 -15.09
N TYR A 166 -10.74 5.10 -16.30
CA TYR A 166 -9.45 5.56 -16.81
C TYR A 166 -9.42 7.10 -16.93
N GLY A 167 -8.36 7.72 -16.41
CA GLY A 167 -8.19 9.18 -16.44
C GLY A 167 -8.93 9.94 -15.34
N ASP A 168 -9.71 9.25 -14.50
CA ASP A 168 -10.43 9.82 -13.37
C ASP A 168 -9.71 9.62 -12.02
N TRP A 169 -8.43 9.32 -12.05
CA TRP A 169 -7.63 9.07 -10.86
C TRP A 169 -6.62 10.17 -10.59
N ALA A 170 -6.27 10.31 -9.31
CA ALA A 170 -5.15 11.13 -8.86
C ALA A 170 -4.52 10.54 -7.61
N VAL A 171 -3.36 11.07 -7.22
CA VAL A 171 -2.60 10.66 -6.04
C VAL A 171 -2.43 11.84 -5.11
N CYS A 172 -2.58 11.64 -3.80
CA CYS A 172 -2.26 12.62 -2.78
C CYS A 172 -1.59 11.96 -1.57
N ASP A 173 -1.09 12.75 -0.62
CA ASP A 173 -0.47 12.23 0.59
C ASP A 173 -1.46 11.37 1.39
N SER A 174 -1.00 10.23 1.87
CA SER A 174 -1.72 9.42 2.84
C SER A 174 -1.77 10.11 4.21
N PRO A 175 -2.85 9.95 5.00
CA PRO A 175 -2.91 10.42 6.38
C PRO A 175 -1.74 9.97 7.24
N VAL A 176 -1.31 8.72 7.10
CA VAL A 176 -0.18 8.12 7.79
C VAL A 176 0.86 7.65 6.77
N GLY A 177 2.14 7.76 7.13
CA GLY A 177 3.21 7.24 6.29
C GLY A 177 3.28 5.72 6.38
N PHE A 178 3.33 5.05 5.24
CA PHE A 178 3.40 3.60 5.16
C PHE A 178 4.16 3.15 3.91
N PHE A 179 4.41 1.86 3.80
CA PHE A 179 4.88 1.21 2.59
C PHE A 179 4.16 -0.14 2.42
N TRP A 180 4.14 -0.65 1.20
CA TRP A 180 3.53 -1.95 0.94
C TRP A 180 4.30 -2.71 -0.14
N GLY A 181 4.84 -3.89 0.24
CA GLY A 181 5.56 -4.79 -0.65
C GLY A 181 6.97 -4.32 -0.99
N GLY A 182 7.39 -4.63 -2.19
CA GLY A 182 8.72 -4.38 -2.75
C GLY A 182 9.23 -5.61 -3.49
N THR A 183 10.13 -5.39 -4.46
CA THR A 183 10.81 -6.47 -5.16
C THR A 183 12.29 -6.42 -4.85
N TRP A 184 12.82 -7.55 -4.42
CA TRP A 184 14.18 -7.68 -3.89
C TRP A 184 14.96 -8.70 -4.70
N ILE A 185 16.22 -8.43 -4.95
CA ILE A 185 17.13 -9.31 -5.69
C ILE A 185 18.18 -9.81 -4.73
N LEU A 186 18.28 -11.13 -4.64
CA LEU A 186 19.24 -11.84 -3.83
C LEU A 186 20.09 -12.75 -4.69
N ALA A 187 21.34 -12.92 -4.31
CA ALA A 187 22.22 -13.92 -4.90
C ALA A 187 22.19 -15.21 -4.08
N ASN A 188 22.13 -16.36 -4.75
CA ASN A 188 22.25 -17.65 -4.08
C ASN A 188 23.66 -17.82 -3.52
N SER A 189 23.81 -18.04 -2.21
CA SER A 189 25.11 -18.23 -1.54
C SER A 189 25.87 -19.45 -2.03
N GLN A 190 25.18 -20.44 -2.60
CA GLN A 190 25.74 -21.68 -3.13
C GLN A 190 26.09 -21.59 -4.64
N MET A 191 25.97 -20.40 -5.26
CA MET A 191 26.31 -20.26 -6.67
C MET A 191 27.76 -20.64 -6.97
N ALA A 192 28.01 -21.15 -8.18
CA ALA A 192 29.35 -21.47 -8.65
C ALA A 192 30.25 -20.21 -8.65
N LYS A 193 31.51 -20.39 -8.27
CA LYS A 193 32.46 -19.26 -8.11
C LYS A 193 32.66 -18.46 -9.39
N ASP A 194 32.65 -19.12 -10.55
CA ASP A 194 32.80 -18.50 -11.88
C ASP A 194 31.57 -17.67 -12.30
N LYS A 195 30.46 -17.76 -11.61
CA LYS A 195 29.23 -16.97 -11.87
C LYS A 195 29.14 -15.69 -11.05
N LYS A 196 29.97 -15.52 -10.03
CA LYS A 196 29.86 -14.41 -9.07
C LYS A 196 29.93 -13.04 -9.73
N ASP A 197 30.85 -12.84 -10.64
CA ASP A 197 31.02 -11.53 -11.31
C ASP A 197 29.81 -11.22 -12.20
N SER A 198 29.36 -12.18 -13.00
CA SER A 198 28.15 -12.00 -13.84
C SER A 198 26.89 -11.70 -13.02
N VAL A 199 26.72 -12.35 -11.85
CA VAL A 199 25.58 -12.08 -10.96
C VAL A 199 25.71 -10.70 -10.30
N LYS A 200 26.91 -10.29 -9.89
CA LYS A 200 27.18 -8.96 -9.38
C LYS A 200 26.86 -7.88 -10.42
N ASP A 201 27.31 -8.07 -11.66
CA ASP A 201 27.04 -7.14 -12.76
C ASP A 201 25.54 -7.03 -13.04
N LEU A 202 24.82 -8.17 -13.06
CA LEU A 202 23.38 -8.20 -13.24
C LEU A 202 22.64 -7.46 -12.11
N ILE A 203 22.99 -7.72 -10.84
CA ILE A 203 22.38 -7.03 -9.70
C ILE A 203 22.68 -5.52 -9.77
N SER A 204 23.91 -5.14 -10.07
CA SER A 204 24.33 -3.73 -10.21
C SER A 204 23.54 -3.03 -11.31
N TRP A 205 23.40 -3.66 -12.47
CA TRP A 205 22.62 -3.13 -13.58
C TRP A 205 21.15 -2.90 -13.23
N ILE A 206 20.54 -3.83 -12.49
CA ILE A 206 19.13 -3.71 -12.11
C ILE A 206 18.90 -2.67 -11.01
N THR A 207 19.83 -2.60 -10.01
CA THR A 207 19.52 -1.92 -8.74
C THR A 207 20.37 -0.68 -8.44
N LEU A 208 21.54 -0.53 -9.03
CA LEU A 208 22.52 0.51 -8.67
C LEU A 208 22.79 1.53 -9.77
N GLU A 209 22.63 1.15 -11.04
CA GLU A 209 22.82 2.09 -12.14
C GLU A 209 21.70 3.12 -12.19
N THR A 210 22.07 4.40 -12.42
CA THR A 210 21.15 5.54 -12.33
C THR A 210 21.26 6.53 -13.48
N ASP A 211 22.05 6.21 -14.52
CA ASP A 211 22.12 6.99 -15.75
C ASP A 211 20.89 6.77 -16.64
N GLU A 212 20.74 7.58 -17.69
CA GLU A 212 19.59 7.54 -18.60
C GLU A 212 19.45 6.23 -19.40
N ASN A 213 20.50 5.41 -19.47
CA ASN A 213 20.45 4.10 -20.10
C ASN A 213 20.14 2.98 -19.11
N SER A 214 20.18 3.27 -17.79
CA SER A 214 19.93 2.29 -16.76
C SER A 214 18.51 1.71 -16.80
N LEU A 215 18.36 0.51 -16.26
CA LEU A 215 17.07 -0.15 -16.16
C LEU A 215 16.09 0.68 -15.34
N GLN A 216 16.52 1.23 -14.20
CA GLN A 216 15.68 2.05 -13.33
C GLN A 216 15.19 3.31 -14.05
N TYR A 217 16.05 4.02 -14.80
CA TYR A 217 15.64 5.22 -15.53
C TYR A 217 14.61 4.90 -16.60
N LYS A 218 14.84 3.85 -17.40
CA LYS A 218 13.90 3.42 -18.42
C LYS A 218 12.56 2.96 -17.83
N TRP A 219 12.59 2.32 -16.68
CA TRP A 219 11.37 1.90 -15.98
C TRP A 219 10.57 3.09 -15.43
N ALA A 220 11.26 4.03 -14.76
CA ALA A 220 10.61 5.22 -14.22
C ALA A 220 9.98 6.10 -15.32
N ASN A 221 10.56 6.13 -16.52
CA ASN A 221 10.08 6.91 -17.67
C ASN A 221 9.19 6.13 -18.66
N GLY A 222 8.93 4.84 -18.42
CA GLY A 222 8.10 4.02 -19.30
C GLY A 222 8.71 3.77 -20.67
N THR A 223 10.05 3.76 -20.78
CA THR A 223 10.77 3.57 -22.05
C THR A 223 11.50 2.23 -22.15
N LEU A 224 11.30 1.33 -21.17
CA LEU A 224 12.00 0.04 -21.14
C LEU A 224 11.70 -0.81 -22.38
N ASN A 225 10.47 -0.83 -22.85
CA ASN A 225 10.01 -1.58 -24.02
C ASN A 225 9.55 -0.67 -25.18
N GLY A 226 10.13 0.53 -25.28
CA GLY A 226 9.72 1.57 -26.21
C GLY A 226 8.92 2.69 -25.55
N GLU A 227 8.51 3.69 -26.33
CA GLU A 227 7.73 4.81 -25.81
C GLU A 227 6.32 4.37 -25.39
N GLY A 228 5.77 4.99 -24.34
CA GLY A 228 4.42 4.71 -23.84
C GLY A 228 4.30 3.44 -23.00
N GLY A 229 5.40 2.88 -22.51
CA GLY A 229 5.39 1.77 -21.57
C GLY A 229 4.95 2.17 -20.15
N THR A 230 4.80 1.16 -19.30
CA THR A 230 4.44 1.35 -17.89
C THR A 230 5.54 2.13 -17.14
N LYS A 231 5.15 3.20 -16.46
CA LYS A 231 6.02 3.95 -15.54
C LYS A 231 5.81 3.40 -14.13
N ASP A 232 6.90 3.19 -13.38
CA ASP A 232 6.81 2.70 -12.00
C ASP A 232 7.81 3.42 -11.09
N ALA A 233 7.57 3.37 -9.78
CA ALA A 233 8.52 3.85 -8.80
C ALA A 233 9.70 2.88 -8.70
N VAL A 234 10.90 3.42 -8.75
CA VAL A 234 12.15 2.66 -8.63
C VAL A 234 12.87 2.97 -7.33
N ALA A 235 13.78 2.09 -6.90
CA ALA A 235 14.49 2.24 -5.63
C ALA A 235 15.30 3.55 -5.54
N SER A 236 15.80 4.04 -6.67
CA SER A 236 16.57 5.29 -6.72
C SER A 236 15.69 6.53 -6.73
N GLY A 237 15.63 7.24 -5.59
CA GLY A 237 15.00 8.56 -5.52
C GLY A 237 15.66 9.60 -6.46
N THR A 238 16.96 9.45 -6.75
CA THR A 238 17.68 10.29 -7.73
C THR A 238 17.13 10.07 -9.14
N VAL A 239 16.85 8.83 -9.52
CA VAL A 239 16.25 8.51 -10.83
C VAL A 239 14.84 9.08 -10.90
N MET A 240 13.99 8.82 -9.92
CA MET A 240 12.63 9.34 -9.90
C MET A 240 12.58 10.88 -9.93
N GLY A 241 13.48 11.54 -9.20
CA GLY A 241 13.59 13.00 -9.20
C GLY A 241 14.03 13.63 -10.54
N LYS A 242 14.55 12.82 -11.47
CA LYS A 242 14.91 13.23 -12.84
C LYS A 242 13.96 12.70 -13.90
N SER A 243 12.97 11.93 -13.51
CA SER A 243 12.06 11.20 -14.40
C SER A 243 10.71 11.91 -14.49
N ASP A 244 10.07 11.76 -15.64
CA ASP A 244 8.69 12.18 -15.83
C ASP A 244 7.72 11.06 -15.44
N GLY A 245 7.12 11.17 -14.25
CA GLY A 245 6.09 10.27 -13.75
C GLY A 245 4.67 10.62 -14.18
N SER A 246 4.49 11.54 -15.13
CA SER A 246 3.16 11.96 -15.62
C SER A 246 2.46 10.84 -16.36
N MET A 247 1.17 10.64 -16.08
CA MET A 247 0.36 9.56 -16.66
C MET A 247 -1.03 10.06 -17.06
N ASP A 248 -1.48 9.71 -18.25
CA ASP A 248 -2.87 9.97 -18.69
C ASP A 248 -3.89 9.34 -17.76
N PHE A 249 -3.56 8.18 -17.19
CA PHE A 249 -4.38 7.50 -16.19
C PHE A 249 -4.67 8.38 -14.97
N LEU A 250 -3.73 9.23 -14.58
CA LEU A 250 -3.83 10.19 -13.47
C LEU A 250 -4.24 11.60 -13.94
N GLY A 251 -4.79 11.73 -15.16
CA GLY A 251 -5.15 13.03 -15.72
C GLY A 251 -3.94 13.92 -15.97
N GLY A 252 -2.77 13.35 -16.26
CA GLY A 252 -1.52 14.07 -16.50
C GLY A 252 -0.69 14.37 -15.25
N GLN A 253 -1.13 13.95 -14.07
CA GLN A 253 -0.37 14.16 -12.83
C GLN A 253 0.95 13.37 -12.85
N ASN A 254 2.03 14.00 -12.37
CA ASN A 254 3.28 13.33 -12.06
C ASN A 254 3.17 12.60 -10.71
N MET A 255 3.12 11.28 -10.72
CA MET A 255 2.98 10.48 -9.50
C MET A 255 4.19 10.58 -8.56
N PHE A 256 5.37 10.91 -9.07
CA PHE A 256 6.61 10.98 -8.27
C PHE A 256 6.59 12.13 -7.27
N ASP A 257 5.77 13.18 -7.48
CA ASP A 257 5.61 14.28 -6.54
C ASP A 257 5.14 13.78 -5.15
N TYR A 258 4.44 12.64 -5.10
CA TYR A 258 3.92 12.01 -3.88
C TYR A 258 4.71 10.75 -3.47
N PHE A 259 5.11 9.91 -4.42
CA PHE A 259 5.79 8.66 -4.08
C PHE A 259 7.26 8.85 -3.69
N VAL A 260 7.95 9.85 -4.22
CA VAL A 260 9.35 10.14 -3.79
C VAL A 260 9.41 10.55 -2.32
N PRO A 261 8.61 11.51 -1.82
CA PRO A 261 8.56 11.82 -0.40
C PRO A 261 8.10 10.65 0.49
N ALA A 262 7.22 9.79 -0.02
CA ALA A 262 6.69 8.65 0.73
C ALA A 262 7.73 7.55 1.01
N ASN A 263 8.81 7.46 0.21
CA ASN A 263 9.85 6.44 0.40
C ASN A 263 10.55 6.50 1.74
N LYS A 264 10.55 7.66 2.42
CA LYS A 264 11.12 7.78 3.78
C LYS A 264 10.45 6.87 4.81
N TYR A 265 9.22 6.42 4.53
CA TYR A 265 8.46 5.53 5.42
C TYR A 265 8.76 4.05 5.18
N ALA A 266 9.41 3.68 4.08
CA ALA A 266 9.77 2.30 3.79
C ALA A 266 10.94 1.85 4.67
N ASN A 267 10.65 1.19 5.79
CA ASN A 267 11.64 0.60 6.66
C ASN A 267 11.19 -0.77 7.17
N GLY A 268 12.15 -1.69 7.32
CA GLY A 268 11.87 -3.07 7.72
C GLY A 268 12.16 -3.40 9.19
N LYS A 269 12.38 -2.38 10.05
CA LYS A 269 12.80 -2.61 11.43
C LYS A 269 11.84 -3.47 12.26
N ASN A 270 10.55 -3.41 11.91
CA ASN A 270 9.47 -4.12 12.61
C ASN A 270 9.05 -5.42 11.90
N LEU A 271 9.69 -5.77 10.78
CA LEU A 271 9.30 -6.94 9.99
C LEU A 271 9.94 -8.22 10.54
N THR A 272 9.17 -9.30 10.49
CA THR A 272 9.63 -10.66 10.83
C THR A 272 9.19 -11.64 9.75
N GLN A 273 9.76 -12.83 9.75
CA GLN A 273 9.36 -13.93 8.86
C GLN A 273 7.94 -14.45 9.11
N TYR A 274 7.30 -14.05 10.21
CA TYR A 274 5.98 -14.52 10.62
C TYR A 274 4.86 -13.55 10.25
N ASP A 275 5.19 -12.33 9.79
CA ASP A 275 4.23 -11.24 9.63
C ASP A 275 3.07 -11.60 8.73
N GLU A 276 3.33 -12.26 7.58
CA GLU A 276 2.28 -12.67 6.66
C GLU A 276 1.24 -13.59 7.34
N SER A 277 1.73 -14.60 8.06
CA SER A 277 0.85 -15.55 8.77
C SER A 277 0.10 -14.87 9.92
N ILE A 278 0.78 -14.01 10.69
CA ILE A 278 0.16 -13.30 11.82
C ILE A 278 -0.86 -12.28 11.31
N ASN A 279 -0.57 -11.54 10.25
CA ASN A 279 -1.49 -10.61 9.62
C ASN A 279 -2.77 -11.30 9.15
N GLN A 280 -2.66 -12.46 8.52
CA GLN A 280 -3.83 -13.22 8.07
C GLN A 280 -4.69 -13.63 9.26
N ILE A 281 -4.10 -14.19 10.31
CA ILE A 281 -4.82 -14.58 11.53
C ILE A 281 -5.47 -13.36 12.18
N TRP A 282 -4.77 -12.21 12.24
CA TRP A 282 -5.31 -10.98 12.79
C TRP A 282 -6.53 -10.49 12.01
N ARG A 283 -6.40 -10.35 10.70
CA ARG A 283 -7.47 -9.86 9.82
C ARG A 283 -8.73 -10.74 9.89
N ASP A 284 -8.57 -12.06 10.03
CA ASP A 284 -9.70 -12.98 10.19
C ASP A 284 -10.47 -12.71 11.49
N GLN A 285 -9.76 -12.45 12.60
CA GLN A 285 -10.42 -12.11 13.87
C GLN A 285 -11.05 -10.71 13.84
N VAL A 286 -10.37 -9.74 13.21
CA VAL A 286 -10.91 -8.38 13.01
C VAL A 286 -12.23 -8.43 12.24
N ARG A 287 -12.31 -9.21 11.18
CA ARG A 287 -13.53 -9.40 10.37
C ARG A 287 -14.65 -10.06 11.16
N SER A 288 -14.35 -11.10 11.95
CA SER A 288 -15.35 -11.72 12.85
C SER A 288 -15.91 -10.72 13.87
N TYR A 289 -15.07 -9.84 14.41
CA TYR A 289 -15.52 -8.76 15.30
C TYR A 289 -16.37 -7.72 14.55
N ALA A 290 -15.92 -7.25 13.40
CA ALA A 290 -16.65 -6.28 12.58
C ALA A 290 -18.02 -6.80 12.15
N ALA A 291 -18.14 -8.10 11.85
CA ALA A 291 -19.39 -8.78 11.52
C ALA A 291 -20.31 -9.01 12.75
N GLY A 292 -19.83 -8.74 13.96
CA GLY A 292 -20.60 -8.97 15.20
C GLY A 292 -20.67 -10.44 15.64
N GLU A 293 -19.85 -11.31 15.06
CA GLU A 293 -19.76 -12.74 15.43
C GLU A 293 -19.01 -12.96 16.75
N LYS A 294 -18.12 -12.04 17.10
CA LYS A 294 -17.30 -12.04 18.31
C LYS A 294 -17.32 -10.67 18.96
N SER A 295 -17.18 -10.64 20.28
CA SER A 295 -16.80 -9.42 20.99
C SER A 295 -15.33 -9.08 20.70
N ARG A 296 -14.91 -7.84 21.00
CA ARG A 296 -13.54 -7.38 20.85
C ARG A 296 -12.55 -8.24 21.62
N ASP A 297 -12.86 -8.57 22.87
CA ASP A 297 -12.02 -9.39 23.73
C ASP A 297 -11.93 -10.84 23.25
N GLU A 298 -13.01 -11.41 22.72
CA GLU A 298 -13.03 -12.75 22.12
C GLU A 298 -12.18 -12.78 20.86
N ALA A 299 -12.22 -11.76 20.01
CA ALA A 299 -11.39 -11.66 18.81
C ALA A 299 -9.89 -11.60 19.16
N ILE A 300 -9.49 -10.75 20.13
CA ILE A 300 -8.11 -10.65 20.60
C ILE A 300 -7.64 -11.98 21.22
N LYS A 301 -8.48 -12.59 22.06
CA LYS A 301 -8.16 -13.89 22.68
C LYS A 301 -7.98 -14.98 21.63
N ALA A 302 -8.88 -15.06 20.66
CA ALA A 302 -8.81 -16.03 19.57
C ALA A 302 -7.57 -15.81 18.70
N PHE A 303 -7.21 -14.55 18.42
CA PHE A 303 -5.97 -14.19 17.73
C PHE A 303 -4.74 -14.75 18.45
N LYS A 304 -4.57 -14.41 19.73
CA LYS A 304 -3.43 -14.87 20.53
C LYS A 304 -3.33 -16.41 20.57
N GLN A 305 -4.48 -17.08 20.74
CA GLN A 305 -4.54 -18.54 20.78
C GLN A 305 -4.16 -19.14 19.41
N THR A 306 -4.71 -18.63 18.31
CA THR A 306 -4.43 -19.15 16.97
C THR A 306 -2.97 -18.95 16.56
N VAL A 307 -2.37 -17.83 16.94
CA VAL A 307 -0.93 -17.59 16.69
C VAL A 307 -0.09 -18.59 17.47
N ASN A 308 -0.41 -18.85 18.74
CA ASN A 308 0.30 -19.86 19.53
C ASN A 308 0.16 -21.26 18.93
N ASP A 309 -1.06 -21.67 18.59
CA ASP A 309 -1.36 -23.01 18.07
C ASP A 309 -0.70 -23.26 16.70
N ASN A 310 -0.67 -22.26 15.82
CA ASN A 310 -0.17 -22.43 14.45
C ASN A 310 1.33 -22.17 14.33
N LEU A 311 1.89 -21.27 15.13
CA LEU A 311 3.27 -20.79 14.98
C LEU A 311 4.14 -21.08 16.20
N GLY A 312 3.56 -21.56 17.32
CA GLY A 312 4.29 -21.79 18.57
C GLY A 312 4.79 -20.52 19.26
N ILE A 313 4.17 -19.35 18.96
CA ILE A 313 4.56 -18.07 19.51
C ILE A 313 3.65 -17.71 20.68
N GLU A 314 4.23 -17.62 21.87
CA GLU A 314 3.51 -17.26 23.09
C GLU A 314 3.24 -15.76 23.14
N SER A 315 2.13 -15.35 23.78
CA SER A 315 1.86 -13.94 24.05
C SER A 315 2.78 -13.36 25.11
N ALA A 316 3.13 -12.10 24.97
CA ALA A 316 3.92 -11.36 25.95
C ALA A 316 3.14 -11.12 27.27
N ASP A 317 1.79 -11.15 27.22
CA ASP A 317 0.84 -10.87 28.35
C ASP A 317 -0.11 -12.05 28.60
#